data_6d73f7e8d845b22c97a788d1a4a75337
#
_entry.id   6d73f7e8d845b22c97a788d1a4a75337
#
_cell.length_a   1.000
_cell.length_b   1.000
_cell.length_c   1.000
_cell.angle_alpha   90.00
_cell.angle_beta   90.00
_cell.angle_gamma   90.00
#
_symmetry.space_group_name_H-M   'P 1'
#
loop_
_entity.id
_entity.type
_entity.pdbx_description
1 polymer ?
#
loop_
_entity_poly.entity_id
_entity_poly.type
_entity_poly.pdbx_seq_one_letter_code
_entity_poly.pdbx_strand_id
1 'polypeptide(L)'
;MNQNKCTGSESPLGLTRRNFLNRFGGGLGGLALANMLHAESGTGLHHPAKAKRVIYLFQSGGPSQIDLFDHKPRLTKETGKELPDSIRKGQRLTGMSGNQASLPLVGSPFKFSQHGKSGQWISELLPNTAKIADDMCIVNSMYTEAINHGPGVTFMQTGSQLPGRPSMGAWLSYGLGSLNENLPDFVTLVTKNKSGQPLVSRLWGSGFLPGKHAGTRFQSNKDAILYLNRPDGVSRGSRRSVLDGLKELHKIQLERTGDEALETRIAQYEMGFRMQSSIPDVTDISKEPKSTFDLYGEDAKNPGTFAANCLQARRLAEKDVRFIQLYHQGWDQHGNLPGGIKKQCKETDRASYALVHDLKQRGLLDDTLVIWGGEFGRTNYCQGKFNSSNFGRDHHPRNFSTWFAGGGVKP
;
A
#
# COMPACT_ATOMS: atom_id res chain seq x y z
N MET A 1 -29.29 16.03 47.24
CA MET A 1 -28.16 16.48 46.44
C MET A 1 -28.28 15.82 45.06
N ASN A 2 -28.83 16.55 44.10
CA ASN A 2 -28.97 16.07 42.72
C ASN A 2 -27.63 16.16 42.01
N GLN A 3 -27.08 14.99 41.65
CA GLN A 3 -25.96 14.93 40.75
C GLN A 3 -26.47 15.24 39.34
N ASN A 4 -26.19 16.43 38.85
CA ASN A 4 -26.35 16.77 37.44
C ASN A 4 -25.38 15.93 36.61
N LYS A 5 -25.89 14.84 36.03
CA LYS A 5 -25.20 14.19 34.90
C LYS A 5 -25.21 15.19 33.75
N CYS A 6 -24.02 15.51 33.25
CA CYS A 6 -23.83 16.30 32.04
C CYS A 6 -24.30 15.44 30.83
N THR A 7 -25.62 15.44 30.62
CA THR A 7 -26.20 14.92 29.37
C THR A 7 -26.02 16.05 28.36
N GLY A 8 -25.27 15.76 27.29
CA GLY A 8 -25.02 16.73 26.23
C GLY A 8 -26.28 17.46 25.83
N SER A 9 -26.18 18.77 25.65
CA SER A 9 -27.22 19.75 25.45
C SER A 9 -28.41 19.22 24.64
N GLU A 10 -29.60 19.27 25.22
CA GLU A 10 -30.83 19.11 24.47
C GLU A 10 -30.91 20.20 23.40
N SER A 11 -31.01 19.78 22.15
CA SER A 11 -31.23 20.71 21.04
C SER A 11 -32.52 21.48 21.27
N PRO A 12 -32.57 22.81 21.05
CA PRO A 12 -33.81 23.61 21.17
C PRO A 12 -34.99 23.10 20.35
N LEU A 13 -34.75 22.18 19.43
CA LEU A 13 -35.74 21.54 18.56
C LEU A 13 -36.21 20.17 19.04
N GLY A 14 -35.83 19.73 20.26
CA GLY A 14 -36.24 18.42 20.82
C GLY A 14 -35.74 17.21 20.01
N LEU A 15 -34.75 17.40 19.15
CA LEU A 15 -34.18 16.35 18.33
C LEU A 15 -32.98 15.74 19.07
N THR A 16 -33.14 14.52 19.56
CA THR A 16 -32.00 13.72 20.01
C THR A 16 -31.14 13.32 18.81
N ARG A 17 -29.82 13.03 19.01
CA ARG A 17 -28.93 12.49 17.94
C ARG A 17 -29.57 11.28 17.25
N ARG A 18 -30.25 10.42 17.99
CA ARG A 18 -30.97 9.26 17.47
C ARG A 18 -32.14 9.65 16.58
N ASN A 19 -32.92 10.65 16.97
CA ASN A 19 -34.05 11.16 16.19
C ASN A 19 -33.60 11.94 14.95
N PHE A 20 -32.45 12.66 15.04
CA PHE A 20 -31.83 13.29 13.90
C PHE A 20 -31.36 12.25 12.88
N LEU A 21 -30.62 11.23 13.33
CA LEU A 21 -30.15 10.11 12.47
C LEU A 21 -31.34 9.34 11.88
N ASN A 22 -32.41 9.09 12.62
CA ASN A 22 -33.57 8.38 12.10
C ASN A 22 -34.39 9.21 11.10
N ARG A 23 -34.45 10.54 11.24
CA ARG A 23 -35.13 11.43 10.28
C ARG A 23 -34.26 11.73 9.06
N PHE A 24 -32.95 11.84 9.24
CA PHE A 24 -31.98 11.92 8.13
C PHE A 24 -31.81 10.56 7.43
N GLY A 25 -31.99 9.46 8.15
CA GLY A 25 -31.94 8.10 7.61
C GLY A 25 -33.06 7.79 6.62
N GLY A 26 -34.22 8.46 6.72
CA GLY A 26 -35.28 8.36 5.72
C GLY A 26 -35.09 9.21 4.46
N GLY A 27 -34.11 10.15 4.47
CA GLY A 27 -33.77 10.98 3.34
C GLY A 27 -32.53 10.48 2.57
N LEU A 28 -31.47 11.28 2.54
CA LEU A 28 -30.21 10.95 1.82
C LEU A 28 -29.51 9.69 2.32
N GLY A 29 -29.61 9.39 3.64
CA GLY A 29 -29.07 8.16 4.21
C GLY A 29 -29.83 6.90 3.76
N GLY A 30 -31.15 6.99 3.63
CA GLY A 30 -31.98 5.90 3.10
C GLY A 30 -31.71 5.65 1.60
N LEU A 31 -31.51 6.72 0.82
CA LEU A 31 -31.10 6.62 -0.58
C LEU A 31 -29.67 6.07 -0.73
N ALA A 32 -28.74 6.47 0.13
CA ALA A 32 -27.40 5.91 0.15
C ALA A 32 -27.42 4.41 0.55
N LEU A 33 -28.19 4.05 1.56
CA LEU A 33 -28.37 2.65 1.98
C LEU A 33 -29.11 1.82 0.91
N ALA A 34 -30.14 2.37 0.26
CA ALA A 34 -30.80 1.72 -0.87
C ALA A 34 -29.85 1.53 -2.05
N ASN A 35 -28.97 2.49 -2.35
CA ASN A 35 -27.92 2.33 -3.35
C ASN A 35 -26.84 1.29 -2.95
N MET A 36 -26.51 1.19 -1.66
CA MET A 36 -25.60 0.15 -1.16
C MET A 36 -26.25 -1.25 -1.22
N LEU A 37 -27.53 -1.37 -0.87
CA LEU A 37 -28.30 -2.61 -0.98
C LEU A 37 -28.54 -3.01 -2.43
N HIS A 38 -28.74 -2.06 -3.34
CA HIS A 38 -28.75 -2.32 -4.78
C HIS A 38 -27.37 -2.72 -5.32
N ALA A 39 -26.28 -2.23 -4.73
CA ALA A 39 -24.92 -2.69 -5.05
C ALA A 39 -24.67 -4.15 -4.65
N GLU A 40 -25.26 -4.62 -3.54
CA GLU A 40 -25.25 -6.04 -3.15
C GLU A 40 -26.04 -6.93 -4.14
N SER A 41 -27.07 -6.39 -4.79
CA SER A 41 -27.81 -7.09 -5.86
C SER A 41 -27.11 -7.07 -7.23
N GLY A 42 -25.90 -6.53 -7.33
CA GLY A 42 -25.09 -6.48 -8.57
C GLY A 42 -25.56 -5.45 -9.60
N THR A 43 -26.64 -4.70 -9.35
CA THR A 43 -27.22 -3.74 -10.30
C THR A 43 -26.69 -2.32 -10.18
N GLY A 44 -25.81 -2.02 -9.20
CA GLY A 44 -25.27 -0.68 -8.96
C GLY A 44 -23.82 -0.46 -9.40
N LEU A 45 -23.09 -1.50 -9.78
CA LEU A 45 -21.70 -1.39 -10.23
C LEU A 45 -21.64 -1.18 -11.74
N HIS A 46 -20.85 -0.19 -12.21
CA HIS A 46 -20.58 -0.03 -13.64
C HIS A 46 -19.85 -1.24 -14.24
N HIS A 47 -19.11 -1.97 -13.41
CA HIS A 47 -18.41 -3.20 -13.76
C HIS A 47 -18.55 -4.23 -12.63
N PRO A 48 -18.69 -5.54 -12.95
CA PRO A 48 -18.68 -6.59 -11.93
C PRO A 48 -17.38 -6.56 -11.11
N ALA A 49 -17.49 -6.63 -9.79
CA ALA A 49 -16.32 -6.75 -8.92
C ALA A 49 -15.64 -8.09 -9.15
N LYS A 50 -14.35 -8.08 -9.49
CA LYS A 50 -13.54 -9.29 -9.73
C LYS A 50 -12.47 -9.47 -8.65
N ALA A 51 -11.82 -8.37 -8.23
CA ALA A 51 -10.76 -8.43 -7.24
C ALA A 51 -11.32 -8.84 -5.87
N LYS A 52 -10.79 -9.92 -5.32
CA LYS A 52 -11.02 -10.38 -3.95
C LYS A 52 -9.87 -9.99 -3.03
N ARG A 53 -8.66 -9.91 -3.58
CA ARG A 53 -7.41 -9.62 -2.88
C ARG A 53 -6.68 -8.46 -3.53
N VAL A 54 -5.88 -7.75 -2.74
CA VAL A 54 -5.04 -6.65 -3.21
C VAL A 54 -3.61 -6.87 -2.71
N ILE A 55 -2.63 -6.75 -3.59
CA ILE A 55 -1.21 -6.66 -3.25
C ILE A 55 -0.70 -5.31 -3.70
N TYR A 56 -0.28 -4.46 -2.76
CA TYR A 56 0.21 -3.11 -3.07
C TYR A 56 1.72 -3.02 -2.88
N LEU A 57 2.45 -2.92 -3.98
CA LEU A 57 3.91 -2.73 -4.04
C LEU A 57 4.22 -1.24 -3.96
N PHE A 58 4.23 -0.69 -2.75
CA PHE A 58 4.45 0.74 -2.53
C PHE A 58 5.95 1.08 -2.56
N GLN A 59 6.32 1.92 -3.53
CA GLN A 59 7.70 2.35 -3.81
C GLN A 59 7.94 3.73 -3.20
N SER A 60 8.28 3.77 -1.91
CA SER A 60 8.43 5.01 -1.15
C SER A 60 9.65 5.81 -1.56
N GLY A 61 9.43 7.08 -1.82
CA GLY A 61 10.45 8.04 -2.25
C GLY A 61 10.17 8.66 -3.63
N GLY A 62 9.01 8.43 -4.22
CA GLY A 62 8.62 9.03 -5.49
C GLY A 62 9.43 8.57 -6.69
N PRO A 63 9.19 7.35 -7.22
CA PRO A 63 9.85 6.83 -8.43
C PRO A 63 9.72 7.80 -9.61
N SER A 64 10.82 8.03 -10.32
CA SER A 64 10.81 8.94 -11.47
C SER A 64 10.06 8.34 -12.65
N GLN A 65 8.84 8.79 -12.88
CA GLN A 65 8.00 8.37 -14.00
C GLN A 65 8.69 8.60 -15.35
N ILE A 66 9.44 9.71 -15.49
CA ILE A 66 10.15 10.10 -16.72
C ILE A 66 11.23 9.08 -17.09
N ASP A 67 11.79 8.41 -16.09
CA ASP A 67 12.91 7.46 -16.28
C ASP A 67 12.45 6.00 -16.32
N LEU A 68 11.15 5.73 -16.05
CA LEU A 68 10.61 4.36 -15.95
C LEU A 68 9.50 4.05 -16.97
N PHE A 69 8.43 4.87 -17.03
CA PHE A 69 7.22 4.54 -17.80
C PHE A 69 6.73 5.67 -18.69
N ASP A 70 7.04 6.92 -18.38
CA ASP A 70 6.50 8.09 -19.07
C ASP A 70 7.54 8.66 -20.06
N HIS A 71 7.68 8.01 -21.20
CA HIS A 71 8.65 8.38 -22.25
C HIS A 71 8.39 9.77 -22.81
N LYS A 72 9.36 10.67 -22.68
CA LYS A 72 9.31 12.09 -23.10
C LYS A 72 10.44 12.44 -24.07
N PRO A 73 10.36 12.01 -25.36
CA PRO A 73 11.44 12.23 -26.32
C PRO A 73 11.73 13.71 -26.57
N ARG A 74 10.72 14.59 -26.50
CA ARG A 74 10.93 16.03 -26.59
C ARG A 74 11.75 16.56 -25.43
N LEU A 75 11.50 16.10 -24.21
CA LEU A 75 12.27 16.50 -23.03
C LEU A 75 13.76 16.11 -23.18
N THR A 76 14.04 14.96 -23.77
CA THR A 76 15.40 14.52 -24.05
C THR A 76 16.10 15.49 -25.05
N LYS A 77 15.41 15.94 -26.10
CA LYS A 77 15.92 16.92 -27.07
C LYS A 77 16.15 18.32 -26.47
N GLU A 78 15.36 18.68 -25.46
CA GLU A 78 15.42 19.99 -24.79
C GLU A 78 16.37 19.97 -23.56
N THR A 79 17.06 18.87 -23.29
CA THR A 79 17.98 18.73 -22.15
C THR A 79 19.02 19.84 -22.14
N GLY A 80 19.19 20.48 -20.97
CA GLY A 80 20.11 21.59 -20.74
C GLY A 80 19.50 22.96 -21.00
N LYS A 81 18.35 23.05 -21.66
CA LYS A 81 17.63 24.34 -21.83
C LYS A 81 16.90 24.70 -20.54
N GLU A 82 16.74 26.01 -20.30
CA GLU A 82 15.97 26.49 -19.15
C GLU A 82 14.49 26.11 -19.26
N LEU A 83 13.88 25.78 -18.11
CA LEU A 83 12.44 25.54 -18.02
C LEU A 83 11.68 26.80 -18.47
N PRO A 84 10.80 26.73 -19.49
CA PRO A 84 10.10 27.89 -20.01
C PRO A 84 9.25 28.58 -18.93
N ASP A 85 9.28 29.92 -18.90
CA ASP A 85 8.51 30.72 -17.95
C ASP A 85 7.01 30.41 -17.97
N SER A 86 6.47 30.09 -19.14
CA SER A 86 5.07 29.69 -19.30
C SER A 86 4.71 28.42 -18.50
N ILE A 87 5.69 27.53 -18.27
CA ILE A 87 5.54 26.31 -17.46
C ILE A 87 5.95 26.58 -16.02
N ARG A 88 7.01 27.38 -15.78
CA ARG A 88 7.48 27.75 -14.46
C ARG A 88 6.43 28.55 -13.67
N LYS A 89 5.72 29.46 -14.31
CA LYS A 89 4.65 30.25 -13.70
C LYS A 89 3.51 29.35 -13.25
N GLY A 90 3.16 29.44 -11.96
CA GLY A 90 2.08 28.66 -11.35
C GLY A 90 2.46 27.25 -10.90
N GLN A 91 3.69 26.77 -11.12
CA GLN A 91 4.15 25.54 -10.48
C GLN A 91 4.53 25.81 -9.02
N ARG A 92 4.02 24.98 -8.13
CA ARG A 92 4.51 24.91 -6.75
C ARG A 92 5.85 24.20 -6.76
N LEU A 93 6.91 24.93 -6.45
CA LEU A 93 8.25 24.38 -6.25
C LEU A 93 8.41 23.92 -4.80
N THR A 94 9.25 22.92 -4.56
CA THR A 94 9.71 22.59 -3.21
C THR A 94 10.66 23.66 -2.69
N GLY A 95 10.92 23.69 -1.38
CA GLY A 95 11.95 24.54 -0.79
C GLY A 95 13.36 24.24 -1.33
N MET A 96 13.57 23.03 -1.88
CA MET A 96 14.86 22.60 -2.44
C MET A 96 15.15 23.22 -3.82
N SER A 97 14.12 23.37 -4.67
CA SER A 97 14.27 23.97 -6.00
C SER A 97 13.83 25.42 -6.06
N GLY A 98 13.06 25.90 -5.09
CA GLY A 98 12.47 27.24 -5.09
C GLY A 98 13.49 28.39 -5.18
N ASN A 99 14.68 28.19 -4.62
CA ASN A 99 15.78 29.16 -4.60
C ASN A 99 16.82 28.90 -5.71
N GLN A 100 16.62 27.95 -6.63
CA GLN A 100 17.54 27.77 -7.75
C GLN A 100 17.42 28.90 -8.75
N ALA A 101 18.54 29.44 -9.15
CA ALA A 101 18.61 30.52 -10.17
C ALA A 101 18.23 30.00 -11.57
N SER A 102 18.41 28.69 -11.82
CA SER A 102 18.18 28.05 -13.09
C SER A 102 17.51 26.68 -12.85
N LEU A 103 16.57 26.32 -13.71
CA LEU A 103 15.87 25.03 -13.71
C LEU A 103 16.07 24.33 -15.05
N PRO A 104 17.27 23.81 -15.34
CA PRO A 104 17.58 23.22 -16.64
C PRO A 104 16.77 21.92 -16.84
N LEU A 105 16.10 21.82 -17.96
CA LEU A 105 15.37 20.63 -18.38
C LEU A 105 16.32 19.43 -18.47
N VAL A 106 15.83 18.26 -18.07
CA VAL A 106 16.60 17.02 -18.19
C VAL A 106 15.70 15.85 -18.58
N GLY A 107 15.98 15.29 -19.77
CA GLY A 107 15.33 14.06 -20.23
C GLY A 107 15.89 12.83 -19.54
N SER A 108 15.30 11.68 -19.86
CA SER A 108 15.83 10.41 -19.38
C SER A 108 17.13 10.04 -20.11
N PRO A 109 18.18 9.61 -19.40
CA PRO A 109 19.38 9.07 -20.01
C PRO A 109 19.23 7.61 -20.45
N PHE A 110 18.07 7.00 -20.18
CA PHE A 110 17.78 5.61 -20.47
C PHE A 110 16.98 5.44 -21.75
N LYS A 111 17.16 4.31 -22.41
CA LYS A 111 16.40 3.95 -23.60
C LYS A 111 15.02 3.45 -23.21
N PHE A 112 14.05 3.73 -24.07
CA PHE A 112 12.69 3.22 -23.98
C PHE A 112 12.35 2.41 -25.22
N SER A 113 11.56 1.37 -25.03
CA SER A 113 10.94 0.60 -26.12
C SER A 113 9.48 0.31 -25.81
N GLN A 114 8.71 0.03 -26.86
CA GLN A 114 7.32 -0.38 -26.73
C GLN A 114 7.25 -1.89 -26.48
N HIS A 115 6.36 -2.26 -25.56
CA HIS A 115 6.17 -3.65 -25.14
C HIS A 115 4.69 -3.99 -25.10
N GLY A 116 4.38 -5.28 -25.28
CA GLY A 116 3.03 -5.80 -25.33
C GLY A 116 2.25 -5.39 -26.57
N LYS A 117 1.03 -5.91 -26.69
CA LYS A 117 0.12 -5.62 -27.80
C LYS A 117 -0.39 -4.18 -27.79
N SER A 118 -0.50 -3.59 -26.61
CA SER A 118 -0.90 -2.19 -26.43
C SER A 118 0.21 -1.18 -26.71
N GLY A 119 1.47 -1.65 -26.89
CA GLY A 119 2.61 -0.81 -27.21
C GLY A 119 3.02 0.13 -26.07
N GLN A 120 2.97 -0.32 -24.82
CA GLN A 120 3.31 0.48 -23.65
C GLN A 120 4.81 0.80 -23.62
N TRP A 121 5.16 2.07 -23.37
CA TRP A 121 6.55 2.49 -23.25
C TRP A 121 7.13 2.11 -21.88
N ILE A 122 8.22 1.34 -21.89
CA ILE A 122 8.91 0.90 -20.68
C ILE A 122 10.42 1.12 -20.86
N SER A 123 11.06 1.61 -19.80
CA SER A 123 12.51 1.84 -19.76
C SER A 123 13.31 0.54 -19.80
N GLU A 124 14.50 0.58 -20.41
CA GLU A 124 15.49 -0.50 -20.38
C GLU A 124 15.89 -0.94 -18.95
N LEU A 125 15.56 -0.14 -17.95
CA LEU A 125 15.81 -0.45 -16.55
C LEU A 125 14.88 -1.55 -15.99
N LEU A 126 13.79 -1.84 -16.69
CA LEU A 126 12.72 -2.75 -16.26
C LEU A 126 12.51 -3.93 -17.25
N PRO A 127 13.58 -4.68 -17.62
CA PRO A 127 13.50 -5.71 -18.66
C PRO A 127 12.61 -6.91 -18.28
N ASN A 128 12.38 -7.15 -16.98
CA ASN A 128 11.50 -8.21 -16.54
C ASN A 128 10.05 -7.72 -16.46
N THR A 129 9.80 -6.56 -15.88
CA THR A 129 8.45 -5.94 -15.86
C THR A 129 7.91 -5.78 -17.29
N ALA A 130 8.75 -5.48 -18.27
CA ALA A 130 8.36 -5.41 -19.68
C ALA A 130 7.74 -6.72 -20.23
N LYS A 131 8.06 -7.88 -19.65
CA LYS A 131 7.52 -9.19 -20.07
C LYS A 131 6.05 -9.39 -19.70
N ILE A 132 5.53 -8.61 -18.76
CA ILE A 132 4.12 -8.63 -18.33
C ILE A 132 3.33 -7.41 -18.83
N ALA A 133 3.81 -6.72 -19.87
CA ALA A 133 3.15 -5.55 -20.43
C ALA A 133 1.70 -5.82 -20.85
N ASP A 134 1.41 -7.03 -21.35
CA ASP A 134 0.05 -7.46 -21.72
C ASP A 134 -0.85 -7.82 -20.52
N ASP A 135 -0.31 -7.80 -19.31
CA ASP A 135 -1.04 -8.04 -18.07
C ASP A 135 -1.19 -6.77 -17.22
N MET A 136 -0.59 -5.64 -17.67
CA MET A 136 -0.54 -4.39 -16.92
C MET A 136 -1.27 -3.24 -17.62
N CYS A 137 -1.94 -2.42 -16.82
CA CYS A 137 -2.38 -1.09 -17.19
C CYS A 137 -1.48 -0.05 -16.54
N ILE A 138 -0.76 0.74 -17.32
CA ILE A 138 0.09 1.83 -16.83
C ILE A 138 -0.67 3.14 -16.92
N VAL A 139 -0.86 3.81 -15.78
CA VAL A 139 -1.50 5.12 -15.67
C VAL A 139 -0.42 6.16 -15.41
N ASN A 140 -0.10 6.99 -16.42
CA ASN A 140 0.94 8.03 -16.36
C ASN A 140 0.42 9.40 -15.89
N SER A 141 -0.86 9.51 -15.58
CA SER A 141 -1.52 10.77 -15.21
C SER A 141 -1.99 10.81 -13.77
N MET A 142 -1.33 10.06 -12.89
CA MET A 142 -1.62 10.13 -11.47
C MET A 142 -1.29 11.51 -10.91
N TYR A 143 -2.08 11.93 -9.93
CA TYR A 143 -2.02 13.25 -9.34
C TYR A 143 -2.14 13.17 -7.81
N THR A 144 -1.40 14.04 -7.11
CA THR A 144 -1.55 14.28 -5.67
C THR A 144 -1.31 15.77 -5.37
N GLU A 145 -1.83 16.23 -4.26
CA GLU A 145 -1.57 17.60 -3.76
C GLU A 145 -0.33 17.68 -2.87
N ALA A 146 0.13 16.53 -2.38
CA ALA A 146 1.26 16.46 -1.47
C ALA A 146 2.59 16.58 -2.23
N ILE A 147 3.46 17.47 -1.79
CA ILE A 147 4.78 17.70 -2.38
C ILE A 147 5.94 17.16 -1.51
N ASN A 148 5.64 16.76 -0.27
CA ASN A 148 6.60 16.18 0.67
C ASN A 148 6.22 14.74 1.00
N HIS A 149 7.22 13.88 1.27
CA HIS A 149 7.02 12.44 1.50
C HIS A 149 6.07 12.14 2.65
N GLY A 150 6.23 12.75 3.82
CA GLY A 150 5.38 12.47 4.97
C GLY A 150 3.89 12.62 4.67
N PRO A 151 3.42 13.81 4.22
CA PRO A 151 2.05 14.01 3.76
C PRO A 151 1.69 13.16 2.54
N GLY A 152 2.60 12.99 1.57
CA GLY A 152 2.36 12.22 0.34
C GLY A 152 2.11 10.74 0.61
N VAL A 153 2.99 10.11 1.38
CA VAL A 153 2.81 8.71 1.78
C VAL A 153 1.53 8.54 2.60
N THR A 154 1.26 9.46 3.55
CA THR A 154 0.04 9.42 4.35
C THR A 154 -1.20 9.52 3.47
N PHE A 155 -1.21 10.45 2.49
CA PHE A 155 -2.31 10.62 1.55
C PHE A 155 -2.56 9.36 0.72
N MET A 156 -1.51 8.76 0.15
CA MET A 156 -1.64 7.53 -0.65
C MET A 156 -2.16 6.34 0.15
N GLN A 157 -1.89 6.30 1.46
CA GLN A 157 -2.35 5.20 2.30
C GLN A 157 -3.74 5.45 2.91
N THR A 158 -4.15 6.70 3.14
CA THR A 158 -5.32 7.04 3.96
C THR A 158 -6.33 8.00 3.29
N GLY A 159 -6.01 8.52 2.10
CA GLY A 159 -6.81 9.56 1.44
C GLY A 159 -6.75 10.93 2.13
N SER A 160 -5.79 11.15 3.06
CA SER A 160 -5.59 12.43 3.75
C SER A 160 -4.09 12.69 3.97
N GLN A 161 -3.67 13.94 3.79
CA GLN A 161 -2.30 14.35 4.14
C GLN A 161 -2.06 14.38 5.65
N LEU A 162 -3.14 14.52 6.44
CA LEU A 162 -3.09 14.54 7.90
C LEU A 162 -3.31 13.13 8.45
N PRO A 163 -2.57 12.73 9.50
CA PRO A 163 -2.75 11.44 10.15
C PRO A 163 -4.11 11.36 10.88
N GLY A 164 -4.55 10.14 11.21
CA GLY A 164 -5.77 9.87 11.98
C GLY A 164 -6.87 9.19 11.18
N ARG A 165 -6.79 9.15 9.85
CA ARG A 165 -7.74 8.38 9.02
C ARG A 165 -7.29 6.91 8.87
N PRO A 166 -8.25 5.99 8.68
CA PRO A 166 -7.94 4.59 8.40
C PRO A 166 -7.15 4.44 7.11
N SER A 167 -6.22 3.50 7.11
CA SER A 167 -5.50 3.10 5.90
C SER A 167 -6.41 2.36 4.91
N MET A 168 -5.99 2.27 3.64
CA MET A 168 -6.71 1.54 2.60
C MET A 168 -7.01 0.11 3.02
N GLY A 169 -6.02 -0.61 3.58
CA GLY A 169 -6.21 -1.97 4.09
C GLY A 169 -7.18 -2.04 5.26
N ALA A 170 -7.19 -1.04 6.15
CA ALA A 170 -8.15 -0.96 7.26
C ALA A 170 -9.59 -0.77 6.75
N TRP A 171 -9.80 0.05 5.72
CA TRP A 171 -11.10 0.21 5.08
C TRP A 171 -11.57 -1.07 4.41
N LEU A 172 -10.67 -1.80 3.71
CA LEU A 172 -11.02 -3.09 3.09
C LEU A 172 -11.34 -4.15 4.13
N SER A 173 -10.57 -4.21 5.24
CA SER A 173 -10.86 -5.08 6.38
C SER A 173 -12.23 -4.78 6.99
N TYR A 174 -12.54 -3.50 7.21
CA TYR A 174 -13.81 -3.07 7.80
C TYR A 174 -15.01 -3.35 6.89
N GLY A 175 -14.90 -2.99 5.61
CA GLY A 175 -16.02 -3.07 4.66
C GLY A 175 -16.28 -4.46 4.09
N LEU A 176 -15.23 -5.26 3.91
CA LEU A 176 -15.30 -6.56 3.22
C LEU A 176 -14.98 -7.76 4.12
N GLY A 177 -14.44 -7.52 5.32
CA GLY A 177 -14.04 -8.57 6.26
C GLY A 177 -12.88 -9.45 5.75
N SER A 178 -12.67 -10.56 6.42
CA SER A 178 -11.64 -11.54 6.08
C SER A 178 -12.15 -12.62 5.11
N LEU A 179 -11.26 -13.13 4.26
CA LEU A 179 -11.51 -14.31 3.43
C LEU A 179 -10.99 -15.60 4.11
N ASN A 180 -10.25 -15.48 5.21
CA ASN A 180 -9.71 -16.57 5.99
C ASN A 180 -9.89 -16.32 7.49
N GLU A 181 -9.81 -17.37 8.31
CA GLU A 181 -10.01 -17.29 9.75
C GLU A 181 -8.71 -17.34 10.58
N ASN A 182 -7.59 -17.72 9.96
CA ASN A 182 -6.37 -18.13 10.66
C ASN A 182 -5.19 -17.16 10.45
N LEU A 183 -5.35 -16.16 9.58
CA LEU A 183 -4.39 -15.12 9.29
C LEU A 183 -5.06 -13.75 9.36
N PRO A 184 -4.31 -12.67 9.62
CA PRO A 184 -4.83 -11.32 9.49
C PRO A 184 -5.32 -11.09 8.07
N ASP A 185 -6.40 -10.36 7.92
CA ASP A 185 -6.94 -9.93 6.63
C ASP A 185 -6.14 -8.79 5.98
N PHE A 186 -5.33 -8.10 6.80
CA PHE A 186 -4.41 -7.06 6.36
C PHE A 186 -2.99 -7.30 6.90
N VAL A 187 -2.04 -7.57 6.00
CA VAL A 187 -0.64 -7.82 6.33
C VAL A 187 0.26 -6.74 5.72
N THR A 188 1.26 -6.30 6.48
CA THR A 188 2.26 -5.34 6.04
C THR A 188 3.66 -5.95 6.06
N LEU A 189 4.38 -5.80 4.94
CA LEU A 189 5.76 -6.24 4.73
C LEU A 189 6.64 -5.02 4.45
N VAL A 190 7.81 -4.94 5.07
CA VAL A 190 8.73 -3.80 4.88
C VAL A 190 10.10 -4.32 4.48
N THR A 191 10.67 -3.80 3.40
CA THR A 191 12.03 -4.15 2.96
C THR A 191 13.05 -3.61 3.96
N LYS A 192 13.98 -4.47 4.40
CA LYS A 192 15.05 -4.13 5.33
C LYS A 192 16.16 -3.31 4.69
N ASN A 193 16.98 -2.69 5.54
CA ASN A 193 18.22 -2.01 5.15
C ASN A 193 18.03 -0.95 4.06
N LYS A 194 16.90 -0.27 4.10
CA LYS A 194 16.59 0.83 3.22
C LYS A 194 16.58 2.14 4.01
N SER A 195 17.05 3.19 3.37
CA SER A 195 16.95 4.56 3.87
C SER A 195 15.88 5.32 3.09
N GLY A 196 15.29 6.30 3.72
CA GLY A 196 14.23 7.12 3.17
C GLY A 196 13.33 7.66 4.26
N GLN A 197 12.16 8.12 3.87
CA GLN A 197 11.17 8.63 4.82
C GLN A 197 10.70 7.55 5.79
N PRO A 198 10.51 7.86 7.08
CA PRO A 198 10.09 6.88 8.06
C PRO A 198 8.77 6.21 7.69
N LEU A 199 8.77 4.89 7.68
CA LEU A 199 7.57 4.06 7.58
C LEU A 199 7.10 3.75 9.00
N VAL A 200 5.99 4.35 9.39
CA VAL A 200 5.44 4.29 10.75
C VAL A 200 4.08 3.62 10.77
N SER A 201 3.69 3.05 11.92
CA SER A 201 2.48 2.23 12.07
C SER A 201 1.18 2.91 11.65
N ARG A 202 1.09 4.24 11.70
CA ARG A 202 -0.09 4.97 11.22
C ARG A 202 -0.41 4.73 9.73
N LEU A 203 0.59 4.32 8.92
CA LEU A 203 0.41 4.07 7.48
C LEU A 203 -0.37 2.77 7.19
N TRP A 204 -0.47 1.89 8.18
CA TRP A 204 -1.31 0.68 8.15
C TRP A 204 -2.23 0.59 9.36
N GLY A 205 -2.45 1.71 10.02
CA GLY A 205 -3.32 1.81 11.19
C GLY A 205 -4.80 1.85 10.83
N SER A 206 -5.63 1.54 11.82
CA SER A 206 -7.10 1.61 11.71
C SER A 206 -7.68 3.02 11.78
N GLY A 207 -6.86 4.04 12.15
CA GLY A 207 -7.35 5.41 12.34
C GLY A 207 -8.47 5.46 13.37
N PHE A 208 -9.65 5.96 12.99
CA PHE A 208 -10.83 6.00 13.85
C PHE A 208 -11.69 4.72 13.82
N LEU A 209 -11.34 3.73 12.98
CA LEU A 209 -11.98 2.42 13.00
C LEU A 209 -11.47 1.59 14.19
N PRO A 210 -12.23 0.56 14.62
CA PRO A 210 -11.76 -0.36 15.65
C PRO A 210 -10.39 -0.95 15.36
N GLY A 211 -9.54 -1.08 16.38
CA GLY A 211 -8.14 -1.49 16.24
C GLY A 211 -7.92 -2.87 15.62
N LYS A 212 -8.94 -3.74 15.60
CA LYS A 212 -8.91 -5.05 14.94
C LYS A 212 -8.70 -4.99 13.42
N HIS A 213 -8.99 -3.82 12.80
CA HIS A 213 -8.81 -3.59 11.36
C HIS A 213 -7.44 -3.02 10.99
N ALA A 214 -6.55 -2.80 11.98
CA ALA A 214 -5.18 -2.37 11.71
C ALA A 214 -4.37 -3.48 11.05
N GLY A 215 -3.47 -3.08 10.13
CA GLY A 215 -2.56 -4.04 9.48
C GLY A 215 -1.57 -4.67 10.45
N THR A 216 -1.36 -5.95 10.29
CA THR A 216 -0.37 -6.72 11.06
C THR A 216 0.96 -6.71 10.32
N ARG A 217 1.98 -6.08 10.93
CA ARG A 217 3.32 -6.06 10.36
C ARG A 217 4.04 -7.38 10.59
N PHE A 218 4.41 -8.06 9.51
CA PHE A 218 5.33 -9.20 9.58
C PHE A 218 6.76 -8.70 9.61
N GLN A 219 7.53 -9.23 10.58
CA GLN A 219 8.95 -8.96 10.69
C GLN A 219 9.72 -9.83 9.69
N SER A 220 10.77 -9.26 9.12
CA SER A 220 11.65 -10.01 8.20
C SER A 220 12.81 -10.67 8.97
N ASN A 221 12.52 -11.37 10.05
CA ASN A 221 13.46 -12.14 10.86
C ASN A 221 12.89 -13.54 11.10
N LYS A 222 13.53 -14.35 11.93
CA LYS A 222 13.08 -15.71 12.25
C LYS A 222 11.65 -15.74 12.80
N ASP A 223 11.28 -14.73 13.59
CA ASP A 223 9.94 -14.58 14.13
C ASP A 223 9.18 -13.53 13.33
N ALA A 224 8.36 -13.97 12.38
CA ALA A 224 7.56 -13.07 11.56
C ALA A 224 6.62 -12.17 12.39
N ILE A 225 6.16 -12.67 13.53
CA ILE A 225 5.40 -11.91 14.54
C ILE A 225 6.05 -12.13 15.90
N LEU A 226 6.41 -11.02 16.56
CA LEU A 226 7.03 -11.07 17.87
C LEU A 226 6.07 -11.67 18.90
N TYR A 227 6.63 -12.50 19.79
CA TYR A 227 5.89 -13.14 20.89
C TYR A 227 4.72 -14.03 20.46
N LEU A 228 4.69 -14.47 19.20
CA LEU A 228 3.67 -15.37 18.71
C LEU A 228 3.79 -16.77 19.30
N ASN A 229 5.04 -17.24 19.45
CA ASN A 229 5.33 -18.57 19.97
C ASN A 229 4.93 -18.68 21.46
N ARG A 230 4.50 -19.87 21.82
CA ARG A 230 4.19 -20.17 23.22
C ARG A 230 5.49 -20.20 24.03
N PRO A 231 5.47 -19.72 25.29
CA PRO A 231 6.58 -19.94 26.20
C PRO A 231 6.86 -21.44 26.40
N ASP A 232 8.11 -21.78 26.66
CA ASP A 232 8.50 -23.15 26.95
C ASP A 232 7.71 -23.71 28.15
N GLY A 233 7.29 -24.97 28.07
CA GLY A 233 6.48 -25.61 29.09
C GLY A 233 4.98 -25.29 29.04
N VAL A 234 4.51 -24.37 28.23
CA VAL A 234 3.08 -24.05 28.10
C VAL A 234 2.46 -24.86 26.95
N SER A 235 1.54 -25.77 27.27
CA SER A 235 0.79 -26.54 26.26
C SER A 235 -0.21 -25.67 25.50
N ARG A 236 -0.64 -26.12 24.30
CA ARG A 236 -1.70 -25.42 23.54
C ARG A 236 -3.01 -25.38 24.34
N GLY A 237 -3.34 -26.45 25.04
CA GLY A 237 -4.54 -26.52 25.89
C GLY A 237 -4.48 -25.53 27.04
N SER A 238 -3.36 -25.49 27.78
CA SER A 238 -3.17 -24.52 28.88
C SER A 238 -3.27 -23.08 28.36
N ARG A 239 -2.68 -22.78 27.20
CA ARG A 239 -2.80 -21.46 26.58
C ARG A 239 -4.24 -21.13 26.21
N ARG A 240 -5.00 -22.09 25.66
CA ARG A 240 -6.42 -21.92 25.35
C ARG A 240 -7.23 -21.58 26.61
N SER A 241 -7.07 -22.33 27.68
CA SER A 241 -7.76 -22.09 28.95
C SER A 241 -7.48 -20.67 29.52
N VAL A 242 -6.23 -20.21 29.42
CA VAL A 242 -5.88 -18.83 29.83
C VAL A 242 -6.61 -17.79 28.99
N LEU A 243 -6.66 -17.98 27.67
CA LEU A 243 -7.36 -17.07 26.77
C LEU A 243 -8.88 -17.07 26.99
N ASP A 244 -9.47 -18.22 27.26
CA ASP A 244 -10.90 -18.33 27.59
C ASP A 244 -11.22 -17.59 28.89
N GLY A 245 -10.38 -17.73 29.93
CA GLY A 245 -10.53 -16.98 31.18
C GLY A 245 -10.38 -15.47 30.98
N LEU A 246 -9.38 -15.02 30.19
CA LEU A 246 -9.22 -13.61 29.85
C LEU A 246 -10.41 -13.06 29.07
N LYS A 247 -10.96 -13.84 28.14
CA LYS A 247 -12.15 -13.46 27.37
C LYS A 247 -13.36 -13.21 28.27
N GLU A 248 -13.60 -14.08 29.23
CA GLU A 248 -14.70 -13.91 30.18
C GLU A 248 -14.49 -12.70 31.08
N LEU A 249 -13.27 -12.47 31.58
CA LEU A 249 -12.94 -11.27 32.37
C LEU A 249 -13.15 -9.99 31.56
N HIS A 250 -12.71 -9.95 30.30
CA HIS A 250 -12.91 -8.79 29.42
C HIS A 250 -14.39 -8.55 29.10
N LYS A 251 -15.20 -9.59 28.94
CA LYS A 251 -16.66 -9.43 28.77
C LYS A 251 -17.31 -8.77 29.99
N ILE A 252 -17.01 -9.25 31.19
CA ILE A 252 -17.51 -8.65 32.44
C ILE A 252 -17.11 -7.17 32.53
N GLN A 253 -15.85 -6.86 32.15
CA GLN A 253 -15.36 -5.50 32.16
C GLN A 253 -16.06 -4.63 31.09
N LEU A 254 -16.27 -5.17 29.88
CA LEU A 254 -16.99 -4.50 28.78
C LEU A 254 -18.42 -4.14 29.18
N GLU A 255 -19.15 -5.06 29.82
CA GLU A 255 -20.51 -4.82 30.33
C GLU A 255 -20.54 -3.70 31.37
N ARG A 256 -19.48 -3.57 32.17
CA ARG A 256 -19.38 -2.53 33.21
C ARG A 256 -18.97 -1.16 32.67
N THR A 257 -18.06 -1.13 31.69
CA THR A 257 -17.40 0.11 31.23
C THR A 257 -17.88 0.60 29.88
N GLY A 258 -18.41 -0.29 29.02
CA GLY A 258 -18.74 0.01 27.63
C GLY A 258 -17.49 0.29 26.77
N ASP A 259 -16.29 -0.11 27.21
CA ASP A 259 -15.04 0.17 26.51
C ASP A 259 -14.83 -0.80 25.34
N GLU A 260 -15.10 -0.35 24.12
CA GLU A 260 -14.94 -1.11 22.86
C GLU A 260 -13.48 -1.59 22.61
N ALA A 261 -12.47 -1.00 23.27
CA ALA A 261 -11.10 -1.47 23.19
C ALA A 261 -10.93 -2.91 23.73
N LEU A 262 -11.82 -3.34 24.62
CA LEU A 262 -11.82 -4.71 25.17
C LEU A 262 -12.23 -5.74 24.10
N GLU A 263 -13.19 -5.42 23.23
CA GLU A 263 -13.56 -6.28 22.10
C GLU A 263 -12.38 -6.46 21.14
N THR A 264 -11.68 -5.37 20.85
CA THR A 264 -10.45 -5.39 20.03
C THR A 264 -9.41 -6.31 20.65
N ARG A 265 -9.16 -6.25 21.96
CA ARG A 265 -8.21 -7.14 22.66
C ARG A 265 -8.61 -8.61 22.58
N ILE A 266 -9.87 -8.92 22.80
CA ILE A 266 -10.38 -10.29 22.67
C ILE A 266 -10.10 -10.81 21.26
N ALA A 267 -10.46 -10.04 20.22
CA ALA A 267 -10.23 -10.41 18.83
C ALA A 267 -8.74 -10.59 18.49
N GLN A 268 -7.86 -9.74 19.02
CA GLN A 268 -6.41 -9.84 18.84
C GLN A 268 -5.82 -11.09 19.51
N TYR A 269 -6.25 -11.45 20.71
CA TYR A 269 -5.80 -12.66 21.38
C TYR A 269 -6.25 -13.93 20.66
N GLU A 270 -7.49 -13.97 20.19
CA GLU A 270 -8.02 -15.07 19.39
C GLU A 270 -7.27 -15.22 18.06
N MET A 271 -7.02 -14.12 17.37
CA MET A 271 -6.24 -14.11 16.14
C MET A 271 -4.81 -14.59 16.41
N GLY A 272 -4.13 -14.06 17.47
CA GLY A 272 -2.79 -14.47 17.86
C GLY A 272 -2.70 -15.99 18.15
N PHE A 273 -3.71 -16.57 18.79
CA PHE A 273 -3.75 -18.01 19.05
C PHE A 273 -3.87 -18.84 17.76
N ARG A 274 -4.72 -18.42 16.82
CA ARG A 274 -4.86 -19.10 15.51
C ARG A 274 -3.58 -18.97 14.68
N MET A 275 -2.97 -17.80 14.68
CA MET A 275 -1.72 -17.52 13.96
C MET A 275 -0.53 -18.39 14.39
N GLN A 276 -0.50 -18.91 15.61
CA GLN A 276 0.58 -19.78 16.09
C GLN A 276 0.82 -21.01 15.19
N SER A 277 -0.21 -21.52 14.53
CA SER A 277 -0.09 -22.62 13.58
C SER A 277 0.05 -22.18 12.13
N SER A 278 -0.58 -21.06 11.76
CA SER A 278 -0.70 -20.62 10.35
C SER A 278 0.51 -19.81 9.89
N ILE A 279 1.15 -19.04 10.79
CA ILE A 279 2.31 -18.22 10.43
C ILE A 279 3.51 -19.07 10.02
N PRO A 280 3.92 -20.13 10.76
CA PRO A 280 5.01 -21.00 10.32
C PRO A 280 4.75 -21.60 8.94
N ASP A 281 3.51 -22.05 8.67
CA ASP A 281 3.14 -22.63 7.38
C ASP A 281 3.29 -21.61 6.22
N VAL A 282 2.91 -20.36 6.41
CA VAL A 282 2.98 -19.34 5.36
C VAL A 282 4.37 -18.72 5.21
N THR A 283 5.18 -18.71 6.26
CA THR A 283 6.52 -18.10 6.25
C THR A 283 7.65 -19.07 5.91
N ASP A 284 7.44 -20.37 6.10
CA ASP A 284 8.43 -21.39 5.74
C ASP A 284 8.51 -21.58 4.23
N ILE A 285 9.58 -21.03 3.63
CA ILE A 285 9.87 -21.15 2.19
C ILE A 285 10.74 -22.39 1.85
N SER A 286 11.06 -23.24 2.83
CA SER A 286 11.93 -24.42 2.61
C SER A 286 11.31 -25.43 1.65
N LYS A 287 9.98 -25.43 1.55
CA LYS A 287 9.21 -26.30 0.65
C LYS A 287 8.99 -25.74 -0.76
N GLU A 288 9.41 -24.50 -1.00
CA GLU A 288 9.32 -23.91 -2.33
C GLU A 288 10.24 -24.64 -3.32
N PRO A 289 9.77 -25.00 -4.51
CA PRO A 289 10.60 -25.65 -5.51
C PRO A 289 11.69 -24.72 -6.03
N LYS A 290 12.78 -25.29 -6.55
CA LYS A 290 13.89 -24.51 -7.15
C LYS A 290 13.37 -23.52 -8.20
N SER A 291 12.38 -23.89 -9.00
CA SER A 291 11.78 -23.03 -10.04
C SER A 291 11.21 -21.72 -9.47
N THR A 292 10.72 -21.70 -8.23
CA THR A 292 10.29 -20.48 -7.58
C THR A 292 11.47 -19.52 -7.38
N PHE A 293 12.60 -20.01 -6.90
CA PHE A 293 13.79 -19.17 -6.72
C PHE A 293 14.44 -18.81 -8.07
N ASP A 294 14.36 -19.67 -9.07
CA ASP A 294 14.75 -19.35 -10.44
C ASP A 294 13.88 -18.24 -11.04
N LEU A 295 12.62 -18.10 -10.62
CA LEU A 295 11.71 -17.03 -11.04
C LEU A 295 11.96 -15.72 -10.28
N TYR A 296 11.87 -15.75 -8.93
CA TYR A 296 11.98 -14.56 -8.07
C TYR A 296 13.43 -14.05 -7.93
N GLY A 297 14.42 -14.88 -8.15
CA GLY A 297 15.84 -14.61 -7.94
C GLY A 297 16.33 -15.08 -6.57
N GLU A 298 17.66 -15.23 -6.45
CA GLU A 298 18.31 -15.69 -5.21
C GLU A 298 18.00 -14.83 -3.99
N ASP A 299 17.76 -13.52 -4.19
CA ASP A 299 17.40 -12.62 -3.11
C ASP A 299 16.07 -13.00 -2.42
N ALA A 300 15.22 -13.80 -3.07
CA ALA A 300 13.99 -14.31 -2.45
C ALA A 300 14.26 -15.27 -1.28
N LYS A 301 15.46 -15.82 -1.17
CA LYS A 301 15.90 -16.65 -0.03
C LYS A 301 16.32 -15.81 1.18
N ASN A 302 16.52 -14.50 0.99
CA ASN A 302 17.04 -13.60 2.01
C ASN A 302 15.91 -12.80 2.65
N PRO A 303 15.49 -13.11 3.91
CA PRO A 303 14.36 -12.43 4.55
C PRO A 303 14.54 -10.92 4.64
N GLY A 304 13.53 -10.18 4.19
CA GLY A 304 13.51 -8.72 4.21
C GLY A 304 14.03 -8.06 2.95
N THR A 305 14.45 -8.80 1.93
CA THR A 305 14.63 -8.25 0.57
C THR A 305 13.26 -8.00 -0.08
N PHE A 306 13.23 -7.19 -1.11
CA PHE A 306 11.99 -6.97 -1.87
C PHE A 306 11.49 -8.27 -2.52
N ALA A 307 12.41 -9.09 -3.03
CA ALA A 307 12.09 -10.37 -3.65
C ALA A 307 11.49 -11.37 -2.64
N ALA A 308 12.06 -11.46 -1.43
CA ALA A 308 11.49 -12.28 -0.36
C ALA A 308 10.09 -11.81 0.06
N ASN A 309 9.89 -10.49 0.12
CA ASN A 309 8.57 -9.92 0.43
C ASN A 309 7.55 -10.17 -0.69
N CYS A 310 7.95 -10.13 -1.97
CA CYS A 310 7.08 -10.50 -3.09
C CYS A 310 6.69 -11.99 -3.05
N LEU A 311 7.65 -12.89 -2.77
CA LEU A 311 7.36 -14.31 -2.58
C LEU A 311 6.42 -14.53 -1.38
N GLN A 312 6.65 -13.83 -0.29
CA GLN A 312 5.79 -13.88 0.89
C GLN A 312 4.37 -13.37 0.58
N ALA A 313 4.24 -12.30 -0.24
CA ALA A 313 2.94 -11.77 -0.66
C ALA A 313 2.15 -12.79 -1.49
N ARG A 314 2.80 -13.51 -2.40
CA ARG A 314 2.16 -14.60 -3.16
C ARG A 314 1.64 -15.69 -2.23
N ARG A 315 2.45 -16.13 -1.25
CA ARG A 315 2.06 -17.17 -0.27
C ARG A 315 0.89 -16.71 0.62
N LEU A 316 0.87 -15.45 1.00
CA LEU A 316 -0.25 -14.86 1.74
C LEU A 316 -1.52 -14.78 0.87
N ALA A 317 -1.39 -14.46 -0.41
CA ALA A 317 -2.52 -14.47 -1.35
C ALA A 317 -3.11 -15.87 -1.55
N GLU A 318 -2.28 -16.92 -1.59
CA GLU A 318 -2.73 -18.33 -1.62
C GLU A 318 -3.51 -18.75 -0.37
N LYS A 319 -3.32 -18.04 0.74
CA LYS A 319 -4.04 -18.25 2.01
C LYS A 319 -5.18 -17.25 2.21
N ASP A 320 -5.61 -16.59 1.13
CA ASP A 320 -6.72 -15.66 1.12
C ASP A 320 -6.57 -14.45 2.08
N VAL A 321 -5.34 -13.95 2.25
CA VAL A 321 -5.13 -12.65 2.89
C VAL A 321 -5.63 -11.55 1.95
N ARG A 322 -6.60 -10.75 2.42
CA ARG A 322 -7.32 -9.79 1.57
C ARG A 322 -6.47 -8.62 1.11
N PHE A 323 -5.67 -8.04 2.00
CA PHE A 323 -4.83 -6.89 1.66
C PHE A 323 -3.38 -7.11 2.13
N ILE A 324 -2.46 -7.05 1.20
CA ILE A 324 -1.03 -7.27 1.44
C ILE A 324 -0.27 -6.03 0.98
N GLN A 325 0.30 -5.29 1.92
CA GLN A 325 1.03 -4.06 1.67
C GLN A 325 2.53 -4.30 1.75
N LEU A 326 3.25 -4.13 0.64
CA LEU A 326 4.71 -4.07 0.62
C LEU A 326 5.18 -2.62 0.63
N TYR A 327 6.13 -2.30 1.49
CA TYR A 327 6.86 -1.03 1.48
C TYR A 327 8.30 -1.25 1.09
N HIS A 328 8.74 -0.54 0.03
CA HIS A 328 10.12 -0.51 -0.42
C HIS A 328 10.58 0.94 -0.54
N GLN A 329 11.62 1.33 0.23
CA GLN A 329 12.17 2.67 0.25
C GLN A 329 13.39 2.80 -0.67
N GLY A 330 13.80 4.05 -0.94
CA GLY A 330 15.06 4.35 -1.64
C GLY A 330 14.87 4.97 -3.01
N TRP A 331 13.64 5.44 -3.35
CA TRP A 331 13.35 6.08 -4.62
C TRP A 331 13.53 7.61 -4.61
N ASP A 332 14.03 8.17 -3.50
CA ASP A 332 14.21 9.61 -3.30
C ASP A 332 15.55 10.09 -3.84
N GLN A 333 15.68 10.19 -5.18
CA GLN A 333 16.93 10.55 -5.84
C GLN A 333 17.03 12.06 -6.14
N HIS A 334 17.38 12.85 -5.14
CA HIS A 334 17.71 14.28 -5.26
C HIS A 334 19.09 14.56 -5.85
N GLY A 335 19.94 13.56 -5.95
CA GLY A 335 21.25 13.54 -6.60
C GLY A 335 21.58 12.14 -7.06
N ASN A 336 22.50 12.01 -7.99
CA ASN A 336 22.90 10.73 -8.57
C ASN A 336 21.71 9.84 -8.98
N LEU A 337 20.67 10.46 -9.55
CA LEU A 337 19.47 9.74 -9.98
C LEU A 337 19.82 8.57 -10.92
N PRO A 338 20.69 8.73 -11.95
CA PRO A 338 21.01 7.64 -12.84
C PRO A 338 21.60 6.40 -12.14
N GLY A 339 22.44 6.59 -11.13
CA GLY A 339 22.98 5.50 -10.30
C GLY A 339 21.96 4.93 -9.33
N GLY A 340 21.23 5.80 -8.65
CA GLY A 340 20.23 5.43 -7.65
C GLY A 340 19.07 4.64 -8.25
N ILE A 341 18.50 5.09 -9.36
CA ILE A 341 17.36 4.42 -10.01
C ILE A 341 17.75 3.05 -10.58
N LYS A 342 18.94 2.91 -11.16
CA LYS A 342 19.49 1.61 -11.60
C LYS A 342 19.52 0.61 -10.46
N LYS A 343 19.98 1.04 -9.28
CA LYS A 343 20.02 0.20 -8.09
C LYS A 343 18.62 -0.23 -7.66
N GLN A 344 17.65 0.68 -7.62
CA GLN A 344 16.27 0.36 -7.23
C GLN A 344 15.61 -0.59 -8.24
N CYS A 345 15.78 -0.34 -9.54
CA CYS A 345 15.26 -1.23 -10.57
C CYS A 345 15.87 -2.63 -10.48
N LYS A 346 17.19 -2.75 -10.25
CA LYS A 346 17.84 -4.05 -10.06
C LYS A 346 17.24 -4.85 -8.91
N GLU A 347 16.84 -4.16 -7.82
CA GLU A 347 16.26 -4.82 -6.64
C GLU A 347 14.79 -5.20 -6.82
N THR A 348 14.03 -4.46 -7.66
CA THR A 348 12.57 -4.57 -7.69
C THR A 348 11.99 -5.15 -8.98
N ASP A 349 12.66 -5.00 -10.13
CA ASP A 349 12.14 -5.36 -11.45
C ASP A 349 11.78 -6.84 -11.56
N ARG A 350 12.75 -7.72 -11.27
CA ARG A 350 12.56 -9.18 -11.40
C ARG A 350 11.47 -9.69 -10.47
N ALA A 351 11.45 -9.22 -9.23
CA ALA A 351 10.49 -9.69 -8.24
C ALA A 351 9.06 -9.17 -8.49
N SER A 352 8.93 -7.96 -9.06
CA SER A 352 7.62 -7.43 -9.49
C SER A 352 7.05 -8.27 -10.64
N TYR A 353 7.86 -8.56 -11.64
CA TYR A 353 7.52 -9.50 -12.73
C TYR A 353 7.13 -10.87 -12.17
N ALA A 354 7.99 -11.44 -11.32
CA ALA A 354 7.81 -12.79 -10.78
C ALA A 354 6.49 -12.92 -10.03
N LEU A 355 6.14 -11.93 -9.23
CA LEU A 355 4.88 -11.92 -8.48
C LEU A 355 3.67 -12.00 -9.41
N VAL A 356 3.59 -11.11 -10.42
CA VAL A 356 2.45 -11.09 -11.36
C VAL A 356 2.39 -12.39 -12.17
N HIS A 357 3.54 -12.85 -12.65
CA HIS A 357 3.65 -14.06 -13.45
C HIS A 357 3.26 -15.32 -12.65
N ASP A 358 3.73 -15.45 -11.40
CA ASP A 358 3.43 -16.59 -10.51
C ASP A 358 1.95 -16.59 -10.11
N LEU A 359 1.36 -15.43 -9.79
CA LEU A 359 -0.08 -15.30 -9.55
C LEU A 359 -0.89 -15.74 -10.77
N LYS A 360 -0.46 -15.36 -11.98
CA LYS A 360 -1.11 -15.77 -13.24
C LYS A 360 -1.04 -17.27 -13.46
N GLN A 361 0.14 -17.87 -13.30
CA GLN A 361 0.34 -19.31 -13.45
C GLN A 361 -0.50 -20.14 -12.45
N ARG A 362 -0.76 -19.58 -11.26
CA ARG A 362 -1.58 -20.24 -10.22
C ARG A 362 -3.08 -19.95 -10.35
N GLY A 363 -3.50 -19.18 -11.36
CA GLY A 363 -4.91 -18.80 -11.53
C GLY A 363 -5.42 -17.82 -10.47
N LEU A 364 -4.51 -17.12 -9.78
CA LEU A 364 -4.85 -16.15 -8.72
C LEU A 364 -4.91 -14.71 -9.23
N LEU A 365 -4.34 -14.42 -10.41
CA LEU A 365 -4.24 -13.05 -10.91
C LEU A 365 -5.61 -12.46 -11.26
N ASP A 366 -6.55 -13.27 -11.73
CA ASP A 366 -7.88 -12.82 -12.16
C ASP A 366 -8.68 -12.20 -11.01
N ASP A 367 -8.45 -12.64 -9.77
CA ASP A 367 -9.13 -12.13 -8.58
C ASP A 367 -8.17 -11.46 -7.56
N THR A 368 -6.93 -11.21 -7.97
CA THR A 368 -5.93 -10.46 -7.19
C THR A 368 -5.49 -9.21 -7.95
N LEU A 369 -5.78 -8.02 -7.39
CA LEU A 369 -5.30 -6.76 -7.93
C LEU A 369 -3.90 -6.48 -7.40
N VAL A 370 -2.91 -6.42 -8.29
CA VAL A 370 -1.55 -5.98 -7.96
C VAL A 370 -1.41 -4.52 -8.36
N ILE A 371 -0.96 -3.69 -7.42
CA ILE A 371 -0.73 -2.25 -7.59
C ILE A 371 0.75 -1.96 -7.37
N TRP A 372 1.39 -1.19 -8.25
CA TRP A 372 2.74 -0.68 -8.08
C TRP A 372 2.73 0.83 -8.24
N GLY A 373 3.30 1.57 -7.32
CA GLY A 373 3.39 3.02 -7.40
C GLY A 373 3.99 3.63 -6.15
N GLY A 374 4.26 4.92 -6.20
CA GLY A 374 4.76 5.72 -5.09
C GLY A 374 3.80 6.84 -4.73
N GLU A 375 4.29 7.79 -3.90
CA GLU A 375 3.48 8.88 -3.38
C GLU A 375 3.37 10.09 -4.31
N PHE A 376 4.32 10.27 -5.24
CA PHE A 376 4.35 11.30 -6.28
C PHE A 376 5.46 11.01 -7.30
N GLY A 377 5.60 11.86 -8.31
CA GLY A 377 6.62 11.73 -9.34
C GLY A 377 7.80 12.70 -9.16
N ARG A 378 8.56 12.87 -10.22
CA ARG A 378 9.77 13.69 -10.26
C ARG A 378 9.68 14.74 -11.35
N THR A 379 10.38 15.86 -11.12
CA THR A 379 10.41 17.01 -12.02
C THR A 379 11.06 16.69 -13.36
N ASN A 380 10.64 17.43 -14.38
CA ASN A 380 11.25 17.43 -15.71
C ASN A 380 12.52 18.30 -15.80
N TYR A 381 12.91 18.93 -14.71
CA TYR A 381 14.14 19.71 -14.58
C TYR A 381 15.07 19.12 -13.52
N CYS A 382 16.35 19.49 -13.61
CA CYS A 382 17.39 19.09 -12.69
C CYS A 382 17.27 19.85 -11.37
N GLN A 383 17.36 19.14 -10.27
CA GLN A 383 17.65 19.72 -8.96
C GLN A 383 19.16 19.89 -8.80
N GLY A 384 19.58 21.07 -8.33
CA GLY A 384 20.99 21.41 -8.22
C GLY A 384 21.63 21.80 -9.56
N LYS A 385 22.93 21.73 -9.64
CA LYS A 385 23.67 22.01 -10.87
C LYS A 385 23.47 20.88 -11.87
N PHE A 386 23.14 21.23 -13.11
CA PHE A 386 23.00 20.27 -14.17
C PHE A 386 24.35 19.63 -14.52
N ASN A 387 24.36 18.30 -14.46
CA ASN A 387 25.43 17.47 -14.99
C ASN A 387 24.75 16.25 -15.63
N SER A 388 25.03 15.98 -16.90
CA SER A 388 24.37 14.90 -17.65
C SER A 388 24.61 13.50 -17.09
N SER A 389 25.71 13.30 -16.37
CA SER A 389 26.06 12.01 -15.76
C SER A 389 25.63 11.87 -14.30
N ASN A 390 25.42 13.01 -13.62
CA ASN A 390 25.07 13.04 -12.19
C ASN A 390 24.10 14.17 -11.90
N PHE A 391 22.81 13.90 -12.01
CA PHE A 391 21.75 14.86 -11.70
C PHE A 391 20.72 14.22 -10.74
N GLY A 392 19.95 15.07 -10.11
CA GLY A 392 18.78 14.70 -9.32
C GLY A 392 17.51 15.33 -9.90
N ARG A 393 16.37 14.84 -9.45
CA ARG A 393 15.06 15.44 -9.73
C ARG A 393 14.35 15.76 -8.42
N ASP A 394 13.69 16.90 -8.40
CA ASP A 394 12.86 17.29 -7.27
C ASP A 394 11.49 16.59 -7.31
N HIS A 395 10.68 16.77 -6.28
CA HIS A 395 9.34 16.21 -6.20
C HIS A 395 8.38 16.87 -7.20
N HIS A 396 7.54 16.07 -7.84
CA HIS A 396 6.50 16.58 -8.73
C HIS A 396 5.17 15.88 -8.46
N PRO A 397 4.20 16.58 -7.82
CA PRO A 397 2.94 15.94 -7.40
C PRO A 397 1.93 15.78 -8.53
N ARG A 398 2.06 16.56 -9.61
CA ARG A 398 1.01 16.66 -10.65
C ARG A 398 1.11 15.63 -11.75
N ASN A 399 2.13 14.80 -11.74
CA ASN A 399 2.28 13.70 -12.71
C ASN A 399 3.19 12.62 -12.13
N PHE A 400 2.67 11.41 -12.04
CA PHE A 400 3.45 10.21 -11.73
C PHE A 400 2.79 8.98 -12.33
N SER A 401 3.53 7.87 -12.34
CA SER A 401 3.08 6.61 -12.91
C SER A 401 2.72 5.62 -11.81
N THR A 402 1.61 4.94 -12.01
CA THR A 402 1.20 3.75 -11.26
C THR A 402 0.78 2.69 -12.27
N TRP A 403 1.12 1.43 -12.02
CA TRP A 403 0.56 0.37 -12.82
C TRP A 403 -0.28 -0.59 -11.98
N PHE A 404 -1.23 -1.22 -12.65
CA PHE A 404 -2.17 -2.18 -12.11
C PHE A 404 -2.12 -3.46 -12.94
N ALA A 405 -2.21 -4.64 -12.28
CA ALA A 405 -2.30 -5.92 -12.96
C ALA A 405 -3.32 -6.83 -12.26
N GLY A 406 -4.04 -7.63 -13.02
CA GLY A 406 -5.04 -8.57 -12.49
C GLY A 406 -6.29 -7.92 -11.92
N GLY A 407 -7.08 -8.67 -11.16
CA GLY A 407 -8.32 -8.18 -10.54
C GLY A 407 -9.35 -7.62 -11.53
N GLY A 408 -9.26 -8.01 -12.80
CA GLY A 408 -10.15 -7.55 -13.88
C GLY A 408 -9.74 -6.24 -14.55
N VAL A 409 -8.56 -5.70 -14.23
CA VAL A 409 -7.97 -4.56 -14.96
C VAL A 409 -7.67 -4.98 -16.40
N LYS A 410 -7.94 -4.09 -17.34
CA LYS A 410 -7.58 -4.27 -18.75
C LYS A 410 -6.23 -3.59 -19.00
N PRO A 411 -5.28 -4.27 -19.67
CA PRO A 411 -3.99 -3.71 -20.08
C PRO A 411 -4.13 -2.52 -21.02
#